data_a7e01354a601a405faa06eed47127242
#
_entry.id   a7e01354a601a405faa06eed47127242
#
_cell.length_a   1.000
_cell.length_b   1.000
_cell.length_c   1.000
_cell.angle_alpha   90.00
_cell.angle_beta   90.00
_cell.angle_gamma   90.00
#
_symmetry.space_group_name_H-M   'P 1'
#
loop_
_entity.id
_entity.type
_entity.pdbx_description
1 polymer ?
#
loop_
_entity_poly.entity_id
_entity_poly.type
_entity_poly.pdbx_seq_one_letter_code
_entity_poly.pdbx_strand_id
1 'polypeptide(L)'
;MSAPNKSYDPVEVETLKPEEIERMRDEALAAFAAADSLDALQEAKVAHTGGTSPLALANREIGALPPHAKAEAGKRVGQARGAVNKGLAARQAELEAERDTRVLVEEAVDVTLPHDRVPAGARHPLTTLSERIEDIFVAMGYEVAEGPEVEAEWFNFDALNIGPDHPARGEQDTFFVKGPKGGTESGVVLRTHTSPVQIRSLLDRELPVYVICPGVVYRTDELDATHTPVFRQVELLAIDEGLTMADLKGTLDHMVQSLFGEGMKTRLRPNFFPFTEPSAEMDMVCYVCRGASVGNPDRPCRTCSSEGWIELGGCGMVNPRVLRACGVDPEKYSGFAFGFGIERMLMFRHNVEDMRDMVEGDVRFTRPFGMEI
;
A
#
# COMPACT_ATOMS: atom_id res chain seq x y z
N MET A 1 28.29 25.46 -38.81
CA MET A 1 29.57 24.74 -38.61
C MET A 1 30.66 25.78 -38.54
N SER A 2 31.09 26.17 -37.31
CA SER A 2 32.21 27.07 -37.12
C SER A 2 33.49 26.35 -37.59
N ALA A 3 34.30 26.99 -38.42
CA ALA A 3 35.59 26.49 -38.82
C ALA A 3 36.43 26.14 -37.57
N PRO A 4 37.15 25.04 -37.51
CA PRO A 4 38.00 24.74 -36.38
C PRO A 4 39.01 25.84 -36.17
N ASN A 5 39.09 26.36 -34.95
CA ASN A 5 40.07 27.37 -34.59
C ASN A 5 41.46 26.82 -34.88
N LYS A 6 42.15 27.37 -35.85
CA LYS A 6 43.46 26.87 -36.32
C LYS A 6 44.60 27.04 -35.30
N SER A 7 44.31 27.70 -34.15
CA SER A 7 45.27 27.92 -33.07
C SER A 7 45.05 26.96 -31.87
N TYR A 8 44.16 25.98 -31.97
CA TYR A 8 43.83 25.08 -30.86
C TYR A 8 44.83 23.92 -30.81
N ASP A 9 45.79 24.00 -29.92
CA ASP A 9 46.70 22.89 -29.61
C ASP A 9 46.10 22.08 -28.46
N PRO A 10 45.94 20.73 -28.59
CA PRO A 10 45.42 19.89 -27.52
C PRO A 10 46.27 19.92 -26.25
N VAL A 11 47.54 20.28 -26.34
CA VAL A 11 48.46 20.46 -25.19
C VAL A 11 48.09 21.70 -24.38
N GLU A 12 47.45 22.71 -25.00
CA GLU A 12 47.03 23.96 -24.37
C GLU A 12 45.61 23.92 -23.78
N VAL A 13 44.82 22.83 -24.07
CA VAL A 13 43.52 22.64 -23.43
C VAL A 13 43.75 22.15 -22.02
N GLU A 14 43.40 22.96 -21.04
CA GLU A 14 43.69 22.69 -19.62
C GLU A 14 43.26 21.28 -19.21
N THR A 15 42.04 20.92 -19.53
CA THR A 15 41.44 19.61 -19.18
C THR A 15 42.05 18.40 -19.92
N LEU A 16 42.80 18.62 -21.00
CA LEU A 16 43.46 17.58 -21.82
C LEU A 16 44.98 17.53 -21.61
N LYS A 17 45.56 18.36 -20.75
CA LYS A 17 46.95 18.28 -20.36
C LYS A 17 47.26 16.96 -19.68
N PRO A 18 48.41 16.36 -19.90
CA PRO A 18 48.77 15.08 -19.27
C PRO A 18 48.62 15.11 -17.73
N GLU A 19 49.04 16.18 -17.09
CA GLU A 19 49.02 16.38 -15.65
C GLU A 19 47.59 16.43 -15.12
N GLU A 20 46.68 17.08 -15.87
CA GLU A 20 45.25 17.16 -15.49
C GLU A 20 44.51 15.82 -15.64
N ILE A 21 44.82 15.08 -16.71
CA ILE A 21 44.27 13.74 -16.90
C ILE A 21 44.78 12.77 -15.83
N GLU A 22 46.03 12.87 -15.47
CA GLU A 22 46.61 12.08 -14.38
C GLU A 22 46.00 12.46 -13.04
N ARG A 23 45.85 13.75 -12.74
CA ARG A 23 45.17 14.23 -11.54
C ARG A 23 43.74 13.69 -11.43
N MET A 24 42.93 13.79 -12.50
CA MET A 24 41.56 13.27 -12.55
C MET A 24 41.49 11.75 -12.32
N ARG A 25 42.47 11.00 -12.89
CA ARG A 25 42.60 9.56 -12.67
C ARG A 25 42.90 9.26 -11.22
N ASP A 26 43.88 9.95 -10.66
CA ASP A 26 44.40 9.66 -9.31
C ASP A 26 43.40 10.09 -8.23
N GLU A 27 42.67 11.17 -8.44
CA GLU A 27 41.52 11.57 -7.60
C GLU A 27 40.43 10.51 -7.59
N ALA A 28 40.06 9.97 -8.77
CA ALA A 28 39.10 8.89 -8.85
C ALA A 28 39.53 7.63 -8.14
N LEU A 29 40.80 7.22 -8.34
CA LEU A 29 41.34 6.04 -7.68
C LEU A 29 41.46 6.23 -6.17
N ALA A 30 41.84 7.42 -5.70
CA ALA A 30 41.87 7.75 -4.28
C ALA A 30 40.48 7.70 -3.65
N ALA A 31 39.45 8.25 -4.35
CA ALA A 31 38.06 8.18 -3.89
C ALA A 31 37.58 6.74 -3.76
N PHE A 32 37.91 5.87 -4.73
CA PHE A 32 37.52 4.45 -4.65
C PHE A 32 38.24 3.74 -3.51
N ALA A 33 39.53 4.02 -3.32
CA ALA A 33 40.32 3.43 -2.21
C ALA A 33 39.81 3.88 -0.84
N ALA A 34 39.30 5.09 -0.73
CA ALA A 34 38.75 5.64 0.52
C ALA A 34 37.33 5.13 0.85
N ALA A 35 36.63 4.56 -0.12
CA ALA A 35 35.29 4.01 0.11
C ALA A 35 35.36 2.77 1.02
N ASP A 36 34.66 2.80 2.15
CA ASP A 36 34.63 1.75 3.17
C ASP A 36 33.40 0.83 3.06
N SER A 37 32.51 1.13 2.13
CA SER A 37 31.27 0.39 1.88
C SER A 37 30.91 0.38 0.39
N LEU A 38 30.08 -0.58 -0.02
CA LEU A 38 29.56 -0.64 -1.39
C LEU A 38 28.74 0.59 -1.76
N ASP A 39 28.03 1.18 -0.80
CA ASP A 39 27.24 2.40 -1.00
C ASP A 39 28.17 3.60 -1.22
N ALA A 40 29.19 3.78 -0.40
CA ALA A 40 30.21 4.82 -0.56
C ALA A 40 30.95 4.66 -1.90
N LEU A 41 31.25 3.42 -2.30
CA LEU A 41 31.86 3.15 -3.60
C LEU A 41 30.92 3.50 -4.76
N GLN A 42 29.62 3.27 -4.62
CA GLN A 42 28.62 3.63 -5.63
C GLN A 42 28.50 5.16 -5.79
N GLU A 43 28.56 5.92 -4.70
CA GLU A 43 28.62 7.38 -4.75
C GLU A 43 29.87 7.88 -5.47
N ALA A 44 31.04 7.35 -5.09
CA ALA A 44 32.32 7.66 -5.75
C ALA A 44 32.30 7.30 -7.24
N LYS A 45 31.70 6.16 -7.60
CA LYS A 45 31.51 5.74 -9.01
C LYS A 45 30.67 6.76 -9.78
N VAL A 46 29.56 7.22 -9.25
CA VAL A 46 28.73 8.23 -9.91
C VAL A 46 29.50 9.53 -10.13
N ALA A 47 30.26 9.98 -9.14
CA ALA A 47 31.07 11.18 -9.21
C ALA A 47 32.19 11.11 -10.27
N HIS A 48 32.90 9.98 -10.35
CA HIS A 48 34.12 9.87 -11.14
C HIS A 48 33.99 9.12 -12.48
N THR A 49 32.92 8.35 -12.68
CA THR A 49 32.65 7.62 -13.94
C THR A 49 31.34 8.02 -14.62
N GLY A 50 30.48 8.78 -13.95
CA GLY A 50 29.23 9.28 -14.47
C GLY A 50 29.41 10.19 -15.70
N GLY A 51 28.32 10.46 -16.41
CA GLY A 51 28.34 11.28 -17.64
C GLY A 51 28.79 12.73 -17.44
N THR A 52 28.79 13.24 -16.22
CA THR A 52 29.26 14.57 -15.81
C THR A 52 30.60 14.52 -15.09
N SER A 53 31.22 13.36 -14.98
CA SER A 53 32.55 13.22 -14.33
C SER A 53 33.65 13.96 -15.10
N PRO A 54 34.72 14.39 -14.44
CA PRO A 54 35.82 15.13 -15.06
C PRO A 54 36.37 14.44 -16.30
N LEU A 55 36.65 13.14 -16.23
CA LEU A 55 37.14 12.37 -17.37
C LEU A 55 36.11 12.19 -18.48
N ALA A 56 34.81 12.17 -18.18
CA ALA A 56 33.77 12.14 -19.19
C ALA A 56 33.62 13.46 -19.91
N LEU A 57 33.77 14.58 -19.19
CA LEU A 57 33.78 15.93 -19.77
C LEU A 57 35.04 16.13 -20.65
N ALA A 58 36.21 15.78 -20.15
CA ALA A 58 37.46 15.81 -20.93
C ALA A 58 37.35 14.98 -22.23
N ASN A 59 36.70 13.81 -22.17
CA ASN A 59 36.47 12.98 -23.35
C ASN A 59 35.59 13.65 -24.41
N ARG A 60 34.64 14.50 -24.01
CA ARG A 60 33.77 15.26 -24.96
C ARG A 60 34.55 16.35 -25.66
N GLU A 61 35.49 17.00 -25.00
CA GLU A 61 36.33 18.05 -25.57
C GLU A 61 37.25 17.53 -26.67
N ILE A 62 37.62 16.24 -26.70
CA ILE A 62 38.38 15.63 -27.77
C ILE A 62 37.69 15.80 -29.13
N GLY A 63 36.34 15.83 -29.15
CA GLY A 63 35.57 16.06 -30.38
C GLY A 63 35.86 17.37 -31.09
N ALA A 64 36.24 18.42 -30.37
CA ALA A 64 36.53 19.76 -30.88
C ALA A 64 37.97 19.91 -31.39
N LEU A 65 38.86 18.92 -31.16
CA LEU A 65 40.26 18.97 -31.55
C LEU A 65 40.47 18.77 -33.08
N PRO A 66 41.56 19.29 -33.63
CA PRO A 66 41.96 18.95 -35.01
C PRO A 66 42.33 17.47 -35.15
N PRO A 67 42.18 16.87 -36.36
CA PRO A 67 42.33 15.42 -36.54
C PRO A 67 43.67 14.84 -36.08
N HIS A 68 44.76 15.54 -36.22
CA HIS A 68 46.10 15.09 -35.80
C HIS A 68 46.27 14.97 -34.30
N ALA A 69 45.49 15.74 -33.54
CA ALA A 69 45.56 15.84 -32.09
C ALA A 69 44.58 14.88 -31.36
N LYS A 70 43.51 14.50 -32.04
CA LYS A 70 42.48 13.62 -31.48
C LYS A 70 43.03 12.24 -31.06
N ALA A 71 43.91 11.67 -31.82
CA ALA A 71 44.41 10.32 -31.59
C ALA A 71 45.20 10.22 -30.28
N GLU A 72 46.08 11.19 -30.02
CA GLU A 72 46.90 11.22 -28.82
C GLU A 72 46.09 11.54 -27.55
N ALA A 73 45.24 12.59 -27.63
CA ALA A 73 44.32 12.94 -26.54
C ALA A 73 43.35 11.79 -26.22
N GLY A 74 42.80 11.16 -27.27
CA GLY A 74 41.90 10.02 -27.08
C GLY A 74 42.58 8.80 -26.44
N LYS A 75 43.83 8.53 -26.81
CA LYS A 75 44.62 7.44 -26.21
C LYS A 75 44.84 7.73 -24.74
N ARG A 76 45.23 8.94 -24.35
CA ARG A 76 45.49 9.37 -22.99
C ARG A 76 44.27 9.28 -22.08
N VAL A 77 43.15 9.88 -22.52
CA VAL A 77 41.89 9.83 -21.81
C VAL A 77 41.37 8.39 -21.72
N GLY A 78 41.50 7.61 -22.80
CA GLY A 78 41.12 6.21 -22.84
C GLY A 78 41.90 5.35 -21.83
N GLN A 79 43.20 5.56 -21.72
CA GLN A 79 44.06 4.88 -20.74
C GLN A 79 43.67 5.26 -19.31
N ALA A 80 43.43 6.55 -19.03
CA ALA A 80 43.00 7.01 -17.71
C ALA A 80 41.63 6.39 -17.31
N ARG A 81 40.66 6.41 -18.22
CA ARG A 81 39.36 5.76 -17.98
C ARG A 81 39.48 4.25 -17.78
N GLY A 82 40.36 3.59 -18.53
CA GLY A 82 40.64 2.16 -18.34
C GLY A 82 41.23 1.86 -16.97
N ALA A 83 42.17 2.69 -16.50
CA ALA A 83 42.73 2.57 -15.16
C ALA A 83 41.71 2.80 -14.05
N VAL A 84 40.85 3.85 -14.20
CA VAL A 84 39.79 4.16 -13.26
C VAL A 84 38.77 3.01 -13.18
N ASN A 85 38.32 2.47 -14.32
CA ASN A 85 37.38 1.33 -14.34
C ASN A 85 38.00 0.06 -13.72
N LYS A 86 39.28 -0.17 -13.94
CA LYS A 86 39.99 -1.30 -13.33
C LYS A 86 40.10 -1.13 -11.83
N GLY A 87 40.43 0.08 -11.35
CA GLY A 87 40.50 0.39 -9.91
C GLY A 87 39.14 0.25 -9.23
N LEU A 88 38.09 0.74 -9.86
CA LEU A 88 36.72 0.56 -9.39
C LEU A 88 36.34 -0.91 -9.24
N ALA A 89 36.60 -1.71 -10.26
CA ALA A 89 36.27 -3.14 -10.24
C ALA A 89 37.09 -3.90 -9.16
N ALA A 90 38.33 -3.53 -8.99
CA ALA A 90 39.17 -4.13 -7.93
C ALA A 90 38.63 -3.81 -6.52
N ARG A 91 38.32 -2.52 -6.26
CA ARG A 91 37.75 -2.12 -4.95
C ARG A 91 36.39 -2.72 -4.68
N GLN A 92 35.55 -2.80 -5.71
CA GLN A 92 34.25 -3.47 -5.60
C GLN A 92 34.39 -4.93 -5.20
N ALA A 93 35.30 -5.67 -5.85
CA ALA A 93 35.54 -7.08 -5.52
C ALA A 93 36.11 -7.26 -4.10
N GLU A 94 36.97 -6.34 -3.62
CA GLU A 94 37.43 -6.34 -2.25
C GLU A 94 36.31 -6.15 -1.24
N LEU A 95 35.49 -5.12 -1.42
CA LEU A 95 34.36 -4.82 -0.52
C LEU A 95 33.30 -5.93 -0.54
N GLU A 96 33.05 -6.54 -1.70
CA GLU A 96 32.16 -7.70 -1.81
C GLU A 96 32.71 -8.89 -1.03
N ALA A 97 34.01 -9.18 -1.13
CA ALA A 97 34.64 -10.26 -0.38
C ALA A 97 34.64 -9.98 1.14
N GLU A 98 34.92 -8.74 1.55
CA GLU A 98 34.83 -8.32 2.95
C GLU A 98 33.41 -8.47 3.50
N ARG A 99 32.40 -8.03 2.74
CA ARG A 99 30.98 -8.21 3.08
C ARG A 99 30.62 -9.68 3.21
N ASP A 100 30.98 -10.49 2.22
CA ASP A 100 30.62 -11.91 2.20
C ASP A 100 31.29 -12.67 3.35
N THR A 101 32.54 -12.32 3.69
CA THR A 101 33.22 -12.89 4.86
C THR A 101 32.50 -12.51 6.16
N ARG A 102 32.08 -11.26 6.29
CA ARG A 102 31.33 -10.78 7.46
C ARG A 102 29.98 -11.47 7.58
N VAL A 103 29.23 -11.54 6.49
CA VAL A 103 27.89 -12.18 6.43
C VAL A 103 27.98 -13.65 6.81
N LEU A 104 28.99 -14.38 6.33
CA LEU A 104 29.21 -15.79 6.70
C LEU A 104 29.44 -16.00 8.21
N VAL A 105 29.90 -14.98 8.90
CA VAL A 105 30.12 -15.06 10.37
C VAL A 105 28.89 -14.54 11.12
N GLU A 106 28.36 -13.39 10.71
CA GLU A 106 27.22 -12.72 11.39
C GLU A 106 25.90 -13.47 11.22
N GLU A 107 25.69 -14.08 10.04
CA GLU A 107 24.50 -14.84 9.72
C GLU A 107 24.67 -16.35 9.90
N ALA A 108 25.77 -16.79 10.53
CA ALA A 108 25.96 -18.19 10.83
C ALA A 108 24.91 -18.69 11.82
N VAL A 109 24.14 -19.67 11.40
CA VAL A 109 23.10 -20.30 12.23
C VAL A 109 23.53 -21.72 12.59
N ASP A 110 23.31 -22.10 13.85
CA ASP A 110 23.53 -23.48 14.28
C ASP A 110 22.37 -24.36 13.81
N VAL A 111 22.59 -25.08 12.72
CA VAL A 111 21.59 -25.99 12.13
C VAL A 111 21.33 -27.24 12.98
N THR A 112 22.10 -27.47 14.06
CA THR A 112 21.86 -28.57 14.97
C THR A 112 20.87 -28.27 16.07
N LEU A 113 20.53 -26.98 16.24
CA LEU A 113 19.49 -26.57 17.16
C LEU A 113 18.13 -27.07 16.65
N PRO A 114 17.29 -27.67 17.55
CA PRO A 114 15.97 -28.09 17.15
C PRO A 114 15.14 -26.88 16.72
N HIS A 115 14.78 -26.84 15.44
CA HIS A 115 13.96 -25.78 14.84
C HIS A 115 12.44 -26.08 14.89
N ASP A 116 12.09 -27.28 15.38
CA ASP A 116 10.71 -27.81 15.40
C ASP A 116 9.81 -27.19 16.50
N ARG A 117 10.16 -26.04 17.03
CA ARG A 117 9.24 -25.24 17.84
C ARG A 117 8.22 -24.48 16.98
N VAL A 118 7.73 -25.15 15.95
CA VAL A 118 6.59 -24.61 15.20
C VAL A 118 5.35 -24.95 16.02
N PRO A 119 4.54 -23.96 16.44
CA PRO A 119 3.24 -24.24 17.03
C PRO A 119 2.48 -25.18 16.08
N ALA A 120 1.76 -26.17 16.64
CA ALA A 120 1.04 -27.18 15.86
C ALA A 120 -0.04 -26.59 14.94
N GLY A 121 -0.26 -25.28 14.98
CA GLY A 121 -1.14 -24.51 14.12
C GLY A 121 -0.95 -23.01 14.32
N ALA A 122 -1.58 -22.23 13.45
CA ALA A 122 -1.73 -20.79 13.58
C ALA A 122 -3.16 -20.43 13.15
N ARG A 123 -3.79 -19.51 13.87
CA ARG A 123 -5.06 -18.94 13.40
C ARG A 123 -4.76 -18.03 12.21
N HIS A 124 -5.65 -18.03 11.23
CA HIS A 124 -5.51 -17.11 10.12
C HIS A 124 -5.66 -15.66 10.63
N PRO A 125 -4.73 -14.74 10.30
CA PRO A 125 -4.74 -13.38 10.86
C PRO A 125 -6.00 -12.61 10.52
N LEU A 126 -6.66 -12.87 9.39
CA LEU A 126 -7.96 -12.27 9.06
C LEU A 126 -9.04 -12.70 10.06
N THR A 127 -9.04 -13.96 10.49
CA THR A 127 -9.99 -14.44 11.51
C THR A 127 -9.76 -13.76 12.86
N THR A 128 -8.49 -13.69 13.28
CA THR A 128 -8.12 -13.04 14.54
C THR A 128 -8.48 -11.54 14.53
N LEU A 129 -8.26 -10.86 13.39
CA LEU A 129 -8.61 -9.45 13.25
C LEU A 129 -10.13 -9.24 13.22
N SER A 130 -10.89 -10.11 12.53
CA SER A 130 -12.36 -10.05 12.50
C SER A 130 -12.93 -10.17 13.92
N GLU A 131 -12.53 -11.21 14.66
CA GLU A 131 -12.97 -11.40 16.05
C GLU A 131 -12.61 -10.22 16.95
N ARG A 132 -11.41 -9.67 16.80
CA ARG A 132 -11.02 -8.48 17.57
C ARG A 132 -11.89 -7.25 17.25
N ILE A 133 -12.29 -7.08 16.01
CA ILE A 133 -13.23 -6.01 15.61
C ILE A 133 -14.60 -6.28 16.23
N GLU A 134 -15.08 -7.50 16.14
CA GLU A 134 -16.35 -7.93 16.77
C GLU A 134 -16.35 -7.66 18.28
N ASP A 135 -15.30 -8.06 19.00
CA ASP A 135 -15.14 -7.82 20.44
C ASP A 135 -15.20 -6.35 20.82
N ILE A 136 -14.58 -5.46 20.03
CA ILE A 136 -14.63 -4.01 20.26
C ILE A 136 -16.08 -3.52 20.24
N PHE A 137 -16.86 -3.94 19.25
CA PHE A 137 -18.25 -3.48 19.11
C PHE A 137 -19.21 -4.18 20.06
N VAL A 138 -19.00 -5.46 20.34
CA VAL A 138 -19.77 -6.17 21.38
C VAL A 138 -19.55 -5.50 22.76
N ALA A 139 -18.34 -5.07 23.08
CA ALA A 139 -18.07 -4.31 24.29
C ALA A 139 -18.76 -2.93 24.32
N MET A 140 -19.10 -2.36 23.15
CA MET A 140 -19.90 -1.13 23.04
C MET A 140 -21.42 -1.40 23.08
N GLY A 141 -21.87 -2.65 23.14
CA GLY A 141 -23.28 -3.03 23.17
C GLY A 141 -23.89 -3.38 21.81
N TYR A 142 -23.08 -3.57 20.76
CA TYR A 142 -23.56 -4.05 19.47
C TYR A 142 -23.70 -5.59 19.48
N GLU A 143 -24.63 -6.07 18.67
CA GLU A 143 -24.80 -7.51 18.42
C GLU A 143 -24.15 -7.91 17.09
N VAL A 144 -23.56 -9.09 17.04
CA VAL A 144 -23.06 -9.66 15.78
C VAL A 144 -24.26 -10.22 15.00
N ALA A 145 -24.44 -9.76 13.78
CA ALA A 145 -25.49 -10.22 12.88
C ALA A 145 -24.87 -10.86 11.63
N GLU A 146 -25.35 -12.04 11.29
CA GLU A 146 -24.94 -12.79 10.11
C GLU A 146 -26.06 -12.88 9.08
N GLY A 147 -25.72 -13.16 7.83
CA GLY A 147 -26.67 -13.33 6.74
C GLY A 147 -26.08 -14.13 5.58
N PRO A 148 -26.93 -14.52 4.62
CA PRO A 148 -26.53 -15.36 3.48
C PRO A 148 -25.56 -14.64 2.56
N GLU A 149 -24.63 -15.40 1.98
CA GLU A 149 -23.72 -14.89 0.94
C GLU A 149 -24.39 -14.82 -0.45
N VAL A 150 -25.33 -15.73 -0.70
CA VAL A 150 -26.19 -15.71 -1.89
C VAL A 150 -27.44 -14.93 -1.53
N GLU A 151 -27.63 -13.78 -2.15
CA GLU A 151 -28.63 -12.82 -1.72
C GLU A 151 -29.58 -12.42 -2.85
N ALA A 152 -30.81 -12.08 -2.52
CA ALA A 152 -31.71 -11.48 -3.49
C ALA A 152 -31.30 -10.05 -3.84
N GLU A 153 -31.44 -9.68 -5.11
CA GLU A 153 -31.09 -8.34 -5.61
C GLU A 153 -31.75 -7.20 -4.80
N TRP A 154 -32.97 -7.45 -4.32
CA TRP A 154 -33.68 -6.49 -3.49
C TRP A 154 -32.88 -6.09 -2.23
N PHE A 155 -32.33 -7.06 -1.52
CA PHE A 155 -31.52 -6.80 -0.31
C PHE A 155 -30.17 -6.15 -0.66
N ASN A 156 -29.57 -6.61 -1.78
CA ASN A 156 -28.24 -6.13 -2.16
C ASN A 156 -28.26 -4.73 -2.80
N PHE A 157 -29.41 -4.32 -3.36
CA PHE A 157 -29.53 -3.07 -4.14
C PHE A 157 -30.74 -2.22 -3.78
N ASP A 158 -31.97 -2.71 -4.04
CA ASP A 158 -33.17 -1.88 -4.01
C ASP A 158 -33.45 -1.30 -2.63
N ALA A 159 -33.38 -2.13 -1.58
CA ALA A 159 -33.55 -1.71 -0.19
C ALA A 159 -32.48 -0.71 0.28
N LEU A 160 -31.32 -0.71 -0.37
CA LEU A 160 -30.20 0.20 -0.12
C LEU A 160 -30.24 1.45 -1.01
N ASN A 161 -31.37 1.73 -1.66
CA ASN A 161 -31.54 2.88 -2.55
C ASN A 161 -30.57 2.88 -3.75
N ILE A 162 -30.07 1.70 -4.17
CA ILE A 162 -29.27 1.52 -5.38
C ILE A 162 -30.23 1.25 -6.54
N GLY A 163 -30.46 2.24 -7.39
CA GLY A 163 -31.42 2.16 -8.49
C GLY A 163 -30.98 1.20 -9.61
N PRO A 164 -31.92 0.84 -10.53
CA PRO A 164 -31.65 -0.13 -11.59
C PRO A 164 -30.54 0.30 -12.57
N ASP A 165 -30.35 1.60 -12.76
CA ASP A 165 -29.35 2.15 -13.68
C ASP A 165 -27.99 2.42 -12.99
N HIS A 166 -27.84 2.02 -11.73
CA HIS A 166 -26.60 2.26 -10.99
C HIS A 166 -25.48 1.32 -11.49
N PRO A 167 -24.26 1.83 -11.75
CA PRO A 167 -23.14 1.02 -12.27
C PRO A 167 -22.83 -0.24 -11.45
N ALA A 168 -22.95 -0.16 -10.12
CA ALA A 168 -22.71 -1.30 -9.23
C ALA A 168 -23.61 -2.54 -9.48
N ARG A 169 -24.69 -2.39 -10.26
CA ARG A 169 -25.52 -3.50 -10.72
C ARG A 169 -25.01 -4.15 -12.01
N GLY A 170 -23.91 -3.65 -12.57
CA GLY A 170 -23.30 -4.22 -13.78
C GLY A 170 -22.68 -5.59 -13.51
N GLU A 171 -22.70 -6.47 -14.53
CA GLU A 171 -21.98 -7.76 -14.47
C GLU A 171 -20.48 -7.61 -14.33
N GLN A 172 -19.96 -6.43 -14.60
CA GLN A 172 -18.57 -6.07 -14.42
C GLN A 172 -18.18 -5.87 -12.94
N ASP A 173 -19.15 -5.67 -12.04
CA ASP A 173 -18.90 -5.44 -10.61
C ASP A 173 -19.59 -6.49 -9.72
N THR A 174 -20.57 -7.24 -10.26
CA THR A 174 -21.42 -8.15 -9.48
C THR A 174 -21.49 -9.55 -10.11
N PHE A 175 -21.33 -10.58 -9.30
CA PHE A 175 -21.58 -11.96 -9.70
C PHE A 175 -23.08 -12.29 -9.58
N PHE A 176 -23.72 -12.49 -10.72
CA PHE A 176 -25.12 -12.95 -10.79
C PHE A 176 -25.18 -14.48 -10.83
N VAL A 177 -26.11 -15.04 -10.07
CA VAL A 177 -26.41 -16.47 -10.16
C VAL A 177 -27.23 -16.71 -11.43
N LYS A 178 -26.81 -17.64 -12.28
CA LYS A 178 -27.51 -17.98 -13.52
C LYS A 178 -28.90 -18.56 -13.21
N GLY A 179 -29.91 -17.99 -13.85
CA GLY A 179 -31.26 -18.54 -13.81
C GLY A 179 -31.36 -19.89 -14.55
N PRO A 180 -32.49 -20.60 -14.41
CA PRO A 180 -32.73 -21.92 -15.03
C PRO A 180 -32.56 -21.91 -16.55
N LYS A 181 -32.69 -20.76 -17.20
CA LYS A 181 -32.53 -20.57 -18.65
C LYS A 181 -31.16 -20.03 -19.06
N GLY A 182 -30.23 -19.89 -18.11
CA GLY A 182 -28.86 -19.49 -18.36
C GLY A 182 -28.60 -17.98 -18.38
N GLY A 183 -29.59 -17.13 -18.11
CA GLY A 183 -29.44 -15.66 -18.00
C GLY A 183 -29.18 -15.19 -16.57
N THR A 184 -28.95 -13.89 -16.40
CA THR A 184 -28.80 -13.20 -15.09
C THR A 184 -30.15 -12.92 -14.41
N GLU A 185 -31.27 -13.35 -15.02
CA GLU A 185 -32.65 -13.14 -14.56
C GLU A 185 -33.07 -13.99 -13.35
N SER A 186 -32.13 -14.49 -12.56
CA SER A 186 -32.46 -15.24 -11.34
C SER A 186 -32.97 -14.35 -10.21
N GLY A 187 -32.67 -13.06 -10.26
CA GLY A 187 -32.93 -12.11 -9.16
C GLY A 187 -32.03 -12.36 -7.93
N VAL A 188 -30.93 -13.11 -8.13
CA VAL A 188 -30.02 -13.56 -7.06
C VAL A 188 -28.56 -13.27 -7.43
N VAL A 189 -27.82 -12.77 -6.47
CA VAL A 189 -26.40 -12.38 -6.61
C VAL A 189 -25.55 -13.00 -5.50
N LEU A 190 -24.26 -13.06 -5.71
CA LEU A 190 -23.31 -13.10 -4.59
C LEU A 190 -23.21 -11.68 -4.03
N ARG A 191 -23.44 -11.49 -2.73
CA ARG A 191 -23.49 -10.17 -2.12
C ARG A 191 -22.18 -9.41 -2.33
N THR A 192 -22.28 -8.15 -2.75
CA THR A 192 -21.14 -7.28 -3.02
C THR A 192 -20.64 -6.51 -1.80
N HIS A 193 -21.41 -6.54 -0.74
CA HIS A 193 -21.16 -5.93 0.57
C HIS A 193 -22.01 -6.64 1.65
N THR A 194 -21.73 -6.38 2.92
CA THR A 194 -22.51 -6.97 4.02
C THR A 194 -23.75 -6.16 4.40
N SER A 195 -24.05 -5.04 3.72
CA SER A 195 -25.24 -4.22 3.95
C SER A 195 -26.59 -4.96 3.86
N PRO A 196 -26.77 -6.04 3.06
CA PRO A 196 -27.98 -6.85 3.12
C PRO A 196 -28.33 -7.35 4.53
N VAL A 197 -27.31 -7.62 5.35
CA VAL A 197 -27.52 -8.07 6.74
C VAL A 197 -28.10 -6.94 7.59
N GLN A 198 -27.71 -5.69 7.32
CA GLN A 198 -28.30 -4.50 7.98
C GLN A 198 -29.80 -4.41 7.66
N ILE A 199 -30.19 -4.58 6.38
CA ILE A 199 -31.60 -4.57 5.98
C ILE A 199 -32.37 -5.71 6.66
N ARG A 200 -31.82 -6.92 6.71
CA ARG A 200 -32.42 -8.06 7.42
C ARG A 200 -32.59 -7.77 8.90
N SER A 201 -31.58 -7.17 9.53
CA SER A 201 -31.65 -6.77 10.94
C SER A 201 -32.76 -5.78 11.23
N LEU A 202 -32.97 -4.80 10.32
CA LEU A 202 -34.06 -3.83 10.46
C LEU A 202 -35.48 -4.43 10.24
N LEU A 203 -35.57 -5.48 9.44
CA LEU A 203 -36.85 -6.17 9.19
C LEU A 203 -37.22 -7.14 10.32
N ASP A 204 -36.22 -7.76 10.97
CA ASP A 204 -36.42 -8.86 11.91
C ASP A 204 -36.36 -8.43 13.38
N ARG A 205 -35.82 -7.24 13.69
CA ARG A 205 -35.58 -6.76 15.06
C ARG A 205 -36.45 -5.57 15.43
N GLU A 206 -36.72 -5.45 16.72
CA GLU A 206 -37.32 -4.24 17.29
C GLU A 206 -36.25 -3.14 17.48
N LEU A 207 -36.66 -1.89 17.30
CA LEU A 207 -35.78 -0.74 17.54
C LEU A 207 -35.63 -0.45 19.05
N PRO A 208 -34.45 0.00 19.50
CA PRO A 208 -33.27 0.37 18.72
C PRO A 208 -32.48 -0.83 18.21
N VAL A 209 -31.74 -0.64 17.09
CA VAL A 209 -30.89 -1.68 16.48
C VAL A 209 -29.44 -1.20 16.48
N TYR A 210 -28.57 -2.00 17.07
CA TYR A 210 -27.12 -1.82 17.08
C TYR A 210 -26.49 -3.14 16.65
N VAL A 211 -26.01 -3.23 15.41
CA VAL A 211 -25.44 -4.48 14.86
C VAL A 211 -24.12 -4.25 14.15
N ILE A 212 -23.24 -5.24 14.26
CA ILE A 212 -22.05 -5.39 13.42
C ILE A 212 -22.24 -6.61 12.51
N CYS A 213 -21.96 -6.44 11.24
CA CYS A 213 -22.22 -7.42 10.19
C CYS A 213 -20.91 -7.84 9.52
N PRO A 214 -20.12 -8.75 10.11
CA PRO A 214 -18.94 -9.32 9.46
C PRO A 214 -19.37 -10.34 8.40
N GLY A 215 -18.60 -10.48 7.32
CA GLY A 215 -18.89 -11.50 6.34
C GLY A 215 -18.03 -11.46 5.09
N VAL A 216 -18.09 -12.54 4.34
CA VAL A 216 -17.47 -12.65 3.02
C VAL A 216 -18.34 -11.93 1.99
N VAL A 217 -17.70 -11.23 1.07
CA VAL A 217 -18.32 -10.50 -0.04
C VAL A 217 -17.58 -10.78 -1.35
N TYR A 218 -18.24 -10.49 -2.46
CA TYR A 218 -17.81 -10.94 -3.78
C TYR A 218 -17.91 -9.79 -4.78
N ARG A 219 -16.82 -9.55 -5.52
CA ARG A 219 -16.77 -8.59 -6.61
C ARG A 219 -16.01 -9.19 -7.79
N THR A 220 -16.27 -8.72 -8.99
CA THR A 220 -15.61 -9.25 -10.21
C THR A 220 -14.22 -8.67 -10.42
N ASP A 221 -13.59 -8.15 -9.38
CA ASP A 221 -12.22 -7.65 -9.39
C ASP A 221 -11.21 -8.73 -9.76
N GLU A 222 -10.18 -8.35 -10.49
CA GLU A 222 -9.03 -9.24 -10.75
C GLU A 222 -8.19 -9.40 -9.47
N LEU A 223 -7.61 -10.59 -9.30
CA LEU A 223 -6.70 -10.86 -8.19
C LEU A 223 -5.33 -10.21 -8.43
N ASP A 224 -5.03 -9.18 -7.66
CA ASP A 224 -3.73 -8.50 -7.69
C ASP A 224 -3.20 -8.25 -6.26
N ALA A 225 -2.17 -7.42 -6.12
CA ALA A 225 -1.58 -7.10 -4.82
C ALA A 225 -2.54 -6.34 -3.87
N THR A 226 -3.59 -5.71 -4.40
CA THR A 226 -4.50 -4.80 -3.68
C THR A 226 -5.97 -5.17 -3.79
N HIS A 227 -6.32 -6.11 -4.67
CA HIS A 227 -7.69 -6.57 -4.93
C HIS A 227 -7.78 -8.09 -4.92
N THR A 228 -8.93 -8.58 -4.49
CA THR A 228 -9.31 -10.00 -4.58
C THR A 228 -10.81 -10.10 -4.83
N PRO A 229 -11.26 -11.04 -5.70
CA PRO A 229 -12.68 -11.20 -5.98
C PRO A 229 -13.51 -11.67 -4.77
N VAL A 230 -12.85 -12.24 -3.78
CA VAL A 230 -13.47 -12.72 -2.54
C VAL A 230 -12.71 -12.13 -1.37
N PHE A 231 -13.37 -11.32 -0.57
CA PHE A 231 -12.76 -10.67 0.59
C PHE A 231 -13.74 -10.56 1.76
N ARG A 232 -13.25 -10.19 2.91
CA ARG A 232 -14.08 -9.99 4.10
C ARG A 232 -14.35 -8.51 4.30
N GLN A 233 -15.58 -8.22 4.61
CA GLN A 233 -16.04 -6.89 4.98
C GLN A 233 -16.69 -6.94 6.35
N VAL A 234 -16.58 -5.87 7.09
CA VAL A 234 -17.37 -5.63 8.26
C VAL A 234 -18.12 -4.32 8.08
N GLU A 235 -19.40 -4.35 8.34
CA GLU A 235 -20.25 -3.17 8.38
C GLU A 235 -20.92 -3.04 9.73
N LEU A 236 -21.24 -1.82 10.09
CA LEU A 236 -21.96 -1.50 11.32
C LEU A 236 -23.20 -0.69 11.00
N LEU A 237 -24.29 -0.96 11.71
CA LEU A 237 -25.52 -0.18 11.69
C LEU A 237 -25.93 0.15 13.12
N ALA A 238 -26.24 1.42 13.35
CA ALA A 238 -26.90 1.89 14.56
C ALA A 238 -28.14 2.68 14.18
N ILE A 239 -29.31 2.27 14.69
CA ILE A 239 -30.59 2.98 14.51
C ILE A 239 -31.22 3.18 15.87
N ASP A 240 -31.45 4.45 16.24
CA ASP A 240 -32.09 4.85 17.48
C ASP A 240 -32.71 6.26 17.33
N GLU A 241 -33.34 6.77 18.37
CA GLU A 241 -33.82 8.14 18.39
C GLU A 241 -32.67 9.13 18.57
N GLY A 242 -32.55 10.10 17.66
CA GLY A 242 -31.64 11.24 17.80
C GLY A 242 -30.15 10.96 17.57
N LEU A 243 -29.77 9.85 16.94
CA LEU A 243 -28.38 9.61 16.53
C LEU A 243 -27.92 10.63 15.48
N THR A 244 -26.65 11.01 15.57
CA THR A 244 -26.04 12.09 14.77
C THR A 244 -24.72 11.68 14.13
N MET A 245 -24.19 12.53 13.25
CA MET A 245 -22.82 12.41 12.72
C MET A 245 -21.74 12.49 13.82
N ALA A 246 -22.03 13.09 14.96
CA ALA A 246 -21.10 13.13 16.09
C ALA A 246 -20.98 11.76 16.76
N ASP A 247 -22.08 11.02 16.87
CA ASP A 247 -22.09 9.65 17.39
C ASP A 247 -21.33 8.70 16.45
N LEU A 248 -21.57 8.81 15.14
CA LEU A 248 -20.77 8.12 14.12
C LEU A 248 -19.28 8.41 14.29
N LYS A 249 -18.89 9.68 14.39
CA LYS A 249 -17.50 10.09 14.52
C LYS A 249 -16.86 9.55 15.79
N GLY A 250 -17.56 9.58 16.92
CA GLY A 250 -17.11 9.04 18.18
C GLY A 250 -16.88 7.52 18.12
N THR A 251 -17.81 6.79 17.49
CA THR A 251 -17.71 5.34 17.25
C THR A 251 -16.49 4.99 16.39
N LEU A 252 -16.27 5.73 15.31
CA LEU A 252 -15.11 5.55 14.43
C LEU A 252 -13.78 5.85 15.12
N ASP A 253 -13.71 6.91 15.93
CA ASP A 253 -12.51 7.25 16.69
C ASP A 253 -12.19 6.16 17.71
N HIS A 254 -13.20 5.63 18.40
CA HIS A 254 -13.03 4.54 19.36
C HIS A 254 -12.50 3.27 18.68
N MET A 255 -13.07 2.88 17.56
CA MET A 255 -12.61 1.73 16.77
C MET A 255 -11.16 1.89 16.35
N VAL A 256 -10.81 3.03 15.75
CA VAL A 256 -9.44 3.26 15.24
C VAL A 256 -8.42 3.28 16.37
N GLN A 257 -8.74 3.89 17.52
CA GLN A 257 -7.84 3.87 18.67
C GLN A 257 -7.68 2.48 19.27
N SER A 258 -8.75 1.69 19.32
CA SER A 258 -8.72 0.30 19.82
C SER A 258 -7.89 -0.64 18.92
N LEU A 259 -7.89 -0.39 17.61
CA LEU A 259 -7.17 -1.22 16.63
C LEU A 259 -5.73 -0.76 16.39
N PHE A 260 -5.47 0.54 16.38
CA PHE A 260 -4.18 1.12 15.96
C PHE A 260 -3.43 1.86 17.09
N GLY A 261 -4.02 1.90 18.27
CA GLY A 261 -3.42 2.49 19.47
C GLY A 261 -3.90 3.91 19.78
N GLU A 262 -3.64 4.33 21.00
CA GLU A 262 -4.03 5.66 21.52
C GLU A 262 -3.46 6.80 20.68
N GLY A 263 -4.19 7.90 20.60
CA GLY A 263 -3.81 9.10 19.88
C GLY A 263 -4.02 9.05 18.37
N MET A 264 -4.48 7.92 17.82
CA MET A 264 -4.92 7.83 16.43
C MET A 264 -6.18 8.68 16.22
N LYS A 265 -6.23 9.38 15.09
CA LYS A 265 -7.33 10.29 14.77
C LYS A 265 -7.94 9.92 13.43
N THR A 266 -9.25 10.14 13.32
CA THR A 266 -9.96 10.04 12.05
C THR A 266 -10.40 11.43 11.56
N ARG A 267 -10.64 11.52 10.26
CA ARG A 267 -11.36 12.64 9.64
C ARG A 267 -12.41 12.10 8.67
N LEU A 268 -13.46 12.85 8.47
CA LEU A 268 -14.50 12.55 7.49
C LEU A 268 -14.34 13.49 6.30
N ARG A 269 -14.28 12.91 5.10
CA ARG A 269 -14.31 13.66 3.82
C ARG A 269 -15.68 13.45 3.18
N PRO A 270 -16.41 14.51 2.81
CA PRO A 270 -17.68 14.36 2.11
C PRO A 270 -17.56 13.47 0.87
N ASN A 271 -18.49 12.54 0.72
CA ASN A 271 -18.61 11.69 -0.45
C ASN A 271 -20.10 11.40 -0.70
N PHE A 272 -20.41 10.57 -1.68
CA PHE A 272 -21.77 10.15 -2.00
C PHE A 272 -21.89 8.63 -2.00
N PHE A 273 -22.85 8.11 -1.23
CA PHE A 273 -23.32 6.74 -1.32
C PHE A 273 -24.85 6.72 -1.35
N PRO A 274 -25.49 5.87 -2.18
CA PRO A 274 -26.96 5.87 -2.32
C PRO A 274 -27.71 5.60 -1.01
N PHE A 275 -27.10 4.79 -0.12
CA PHE A 275 -27.68 4.30 1.12
C PHE A 275 -27.42 5.19 2.35
N THR A 276 -26.63 6.26 2.20
CA THR A 276 -26.36 7.23 3.28
C THR A 276 -26.56 8.67 2.82
N GLU A 277 -26.99 9.56 3.75
CA GLU A 277 -27.18 10.99 3.54
C GLU A 277 -27.18 11.72 4.89
N PRO A 278 -26.17 12.54 5.21
CA PRO A 278 -24.93 12.77 4.44
C PRO A 278 -23.99 11.56 4.46
N SER A 279 -23.17 11.46 3.43
CA SER A 279 -22.15 10.42 3.25
C SER A 279 -20.75 10.99 3.40
N ALA A 280 -19.83 10.17 3.86
CA ALA A 280 -18.42 10.51 3.96
C ALA A 280 -17.52 9.30 3.76
N GLU A 281 -16.32 9.55 3.33
CA GLU A 281 -15.21 8.62 3.47
C GLU A 281 -14.48 8.88 4.78
N MET A 282 -14.11 7.82 5.46
CA MET A 282 -13.33 7.89 6.68
C MET A 282 -11.84 7.67 6.38
N ASP A 283 -11.04 8.67 6.71
CA ASP A 283 -9.58 8.54 6.75
C ASP A 283 -9.10 8.45 8.20
N MET A 284 -8.06 7.67 8.42
CA MET A 284 -7.28 7.73 9.65
C MET A 284 -5.91 8.36 9.41
N VAL A 285 -5.32 8.96 10.43
CA VAL A 285 -3.93 9.41 10.36
C VAL A 285 -3.02 8.23 10.03
N CYS A 286 -2.05 8.43 9.14
CA CYS A 286 -1.15 7.35 8.76
C CYS A 286 -0.44 6.75 9.98
N TYR A 287 -0.61 5.48 10.22
CA TYR A 287 -0.06 4.77 11.37
C TYR A 287 1.48 4.67 11.32
N VAL A 288 2.08 4.75 10.12
CA VAL A 288 3.52 4.68 9.90
C VAL A 288 4.19 6.02 10.21
N CYS A 289 3.82 7.08 9.49
CA CYS A 289 4.48 8.38 9.63
C CYS A 289 3.80 9.31 10.65
N ARG A 290 2.58 9.01 11.08
CA ARG A 290 1.76 9.84 11.99
C ARG A 290 1.69 11.31 11.57
N GLY A 291 1.67 11.55 10.25
CA GLY A 291 1.65 12.89 9.67
C GLY A 291 3.03 13.54 9.50
N ALA A 292 4.12 12.93 9.98
CA ALA A 292 5.47 13.52 9.92
C ALA A 292 6.05 13.68 8.51
N SER A 293 5.47 13.01 7.52
CA SER A 293 5.87 13.11 6.11
C SER A 293 5.24 14.29 5.37
N VAL A 294 4.17 14.88 5.92
CA VAL A 294 3.44 15.97 5.24
C VAL A 294 4.31 17.20 5.13
N GLY A 295 4.56 17.62 3.87
CA GLY A 295 5.42 18.78 3.59
C GLY A 295 6.91 18.58 3.92
N ASN A 296 7.33 17.35 4.21
CA ASN A 296 8.72 17.02 4.54
C ASN A 296 9.33 16.08 3.47
N PRO A 297 10.08 16.63 2.49
CA PRO A 297 10.69 15.82 1.43
C PRO A 297 11.80 14.88 1.93
N ASP A 298 12.38 15.16 3.10
CA ASP A 298 13.45 14.35 3.69
C ASP A 298 12.91 13.08 4.41
N ARG A 299 11.59 13.02 4.61
CA ARG A 299 10.91 11.88 5.23
C ARG A 299 9.69 11.42 4.44
N PRO A 300 9.87 10.95 3.21
CA PRO A 300 8.75 10.45 2.42
C PRO A 300 8.12 9.21 3.07
N CYS A 301 6.80 9.11 3.02
CA CYS A 301 6.06 7.95 3.48
C CYS A 301 5.38 7.27 2.29
N ARG A 302 5.78 6.05 1.96
CA ARG A 302 5.18 5.27 0.87
C ARG A 302 3.74 4.86 1.20
N THR A 303 3.45 4.52 2.46
CA THR A 303 2.14 4.02 2.89
C THR A 303 1.01 5.02 2.65
N CYS A 304 1.24 6.31 2.85
CA CYS A 304 0.24 7.35 2.63
C CYS A 304 0.64 8.32 1.50
N SER A 305 1.62 7.97 0.66
CA SER A 305 2.14 8.85 -0.39
C SER A 305 2.51 10.25 0.12
N SER A 306 2.97 10.33 1.37
CA SER A 306 3.27 11.56 2.11
C SER A 306 2.09 12.49 2.38
N GLU A 307 0.86 12.04 2.19
CA GLU A 307 -0.36 12.80 2.50
C GLU A 307 -0.71 12.83 3.99
N GLY A 308 -0.14 11.90 4.78
CA GLY A 308 -0.35 11.78 6.22
C GLY A 308 -1.67 11.10 6.63
N TRP A 309 -2.52 10.73 5.66
CA TRP A 309 -3.82 10.10 5.87
C TRP A 309 -3.97 8.85 5.03
N ILE A 310 -4.77 7.90 5.51
CA ILE A 310 -5.10 6.65 4.84
C ILE A 310 -6.61 6.46 4.91
N GLU A 311 -7.24 6.27 3.76
CA GLU A 311 -8.65 5.94 3.67
C GLU A 311 -8.92 4.52 4.18
N LEU A 312 -9.91 4.37 5.05
CA LEU A 312 -10.34 3.08 5.60
C LEU A 312 -11.62 2.57 4.94
N GLY A 313 -12.60 3.44 4.70
CA GLY A 313 -13.87 3.03 4.11
C GLY A 313 -14.94 4.11 4.11
N GLY A 314 -16.12 3.73 3.68
CA GLY A 314 -17.29 4.60 3.60
C GLY A 314 -18.12 4.62 4.88
N CYS A 315 -18.74 5.77 5.18
CA CYS A 315 -19.64 5.93 6.33
C CYS A 315 -20.70 7.02 6.04
N GLY A 316 -21.69 7.12 6.90
CA GLY A 316 -22.68 8.20 6.82
C GLY A 316 -23.92 7.95 7.66
N MET A 317 -24.81 8.93 7.68
CA MET A 317 -26.14 8.73 8.24
C MET A 317 -26.99 7.89 7.28
N VAL A 318 -27.77 6.98 7.83
CA VAL A 318 -28.61 6.10 6.99
C VAL A 318 -29.64 6.93 6.23
N ASN A 319 -29.70 6.70 4.92
CA ASN A 319 -30.63 7.43 4.06
C ASN A 319 -32.09 7.18 4.49
N PRO A 320 -32.93 8.21 4.65
CA PRO A 320 -34.35 8.05 4.99
C PRO A 320 -35.12 7.10 4.08
N ARG A 321 -34.70 6.93 2.82
CA ARG A 321 -35.31 5.96 1.89
C ARG A 321 -35.04 4.53 2.30
N VAL A 322 -33.85 4.24 2.82
CA VAL A 322 -33.49 2.92 3.35
C VAL A 322 -34.33 2.60 4.58
N LEU A 323 -34.48 3.55 5.51
CA LEU A 323 -35.33 3.40 6.69
C LEU A 323 -36.78 3.08 6.28
N ARG A 324 -37.34 3.84 5.36
CA ARG A 324 -38.71 3.61 4.84
C ARG A 324 -38.88 2.26 4.14
N ALA A 325 -37.87 1.81 3.39
CA ALA A 325 -37.88 0.49 2.75
C ALA A 325 -37.96 -0.66 3.76
N CYS A 326 -37.44 -0.43 4.97
CA CYS A 326 -37.50 -1.38 6.10
C CYS A 326 -38.69 -1.13 7.05
N GLY A 327 -39.59 -0.19 6.74
CA GLY A 327 -40.73 0.13 7.60
C GLY A 327 -40.41 0.99 8.82
N VAL A 328 -39.21 1.57 8.88
CA VAL A 328 -38.78 2.46 9.98
C VAL A 328 -39.18 3.91 9.66
N ASP A 329 -39.78 4.60 10.64
CA ASP A 329 -40.15 6.00 10.51
C ASP A 329 -38.93 6.93 10.65
N PRO A 330 -38.49 7.61 9.57
CA PRO A 330 -37.31 8.47 9.62
C PRO A 330 -37.55 9.83 10.30
N GLU A 331 -38.78 10.16 10.65
CA GLU A 331 -39.09 11.36 11.46
C GLU A 331 -38.84 11.09 12.97
N LYS A 332 -38.90 9.82 13.35
CA LYS A 332 -38.68 9.40 14.74
C LYS A 332 -37.26 8.85 14.95
N TYR A 333 -36.76 8.07 14.03
CA TYR A 333 -35.51 7.37 14.14
C TYR A 333 -34.49 7.91 13.14
N SER A 334 -33.26 8.02 13.59
CA SER A 334 -32.09 8.29 12.77
C SER A 334 -31.04 7.21 13.00
N GLY A 335 -30.01 7.19 12.19
CA GLY A 335 -28.95 6.22 12.39
C GLY A 335 -27.76 6.45 11.49
N PHE A 336 -26.73 5.72 11.77
CA PHE A 336 -25.50 5.76 10.98
C PHE A 336 -25.02 4.36 10.63
N ALA A 337 -24.24 4.29 9.55
CA ALA A 337 -23.58 3.08 9.11
C ALA A 337 -22.17 3.40 8.62
N PHE A 338 -21.30 2.40 8.69
CA PHE A 338 -20.01 2.42 8.02
C PHE A 338 -19.57 1.00 7.65
N GLY A 339 -18.65 0.91 6.68
CA GLY A 339 -18.10 -0.37 6.23
C GLY A 339 -16.66 -0.25 5.76
N PHE A 340 -15.89 -1.32 5.99
CA PHE A 340 -14.50 -1.43 5.54
C PHE A 340 -14.07 -2.88 5.30
N GLY A 341 -13.06 -3.08 4.45
CA GLY A 341 -12.45 -4.38 4.17
C GLY A 341 -11.48 -4.81 5.26
N ILE A 342 -11.61 -6.05 5.75
CA ILE A 342 -10.75 -6.59 6.82
C ILE A 342 -9.34 -6.84 6.28
N GLU A 343 -9.20 -7.30 5.04
CA GLU A 343 -7.90 -7.50 4.38
C GLU A 343 -7.09 -6.20 4.35
N ARG A 344 -7.74 -5.09 3.98
CA ARG A 344 -7.08 -3.77 3.96
C ARG A 344 -6.63 -3.33 5.35
N MET A 345 -7.43 -3.61 6.38
CA MET A 345 -7.06 -3.33 7.77
C MET A 345 -5.87 -4.18 8.21
N LEU A 346 -5.82 -5.46 7.82
CA LEU A 346 -4.69 -6.35 8.11
C LEU A 346 -3.42 -5.87 7.43
N MET A 347 -3.50 -5.48 6.13
CA MET A 347 -2.39 -4.90 5.40
C MET A 347 -1.78 -3.72 6.14
N PHE A 348 -2.62 -2.79 6.58
CA PHE A 348 -2.16 -1.61 7.31
C PHE A 348 -1.57 -1.96 8.68
N ARG A 349 -2.22 -2.84 9.43
CA ARG A 349 -1.80 -3.18 10.80
C ARG A 349 -0.48 -3.95 10.85
N HIS A 350 -0.23 -4.82 9.87
CA HIS A 350 0.89 -5.76 9.85
C HIS A 350 1.86 -5.54 8.70
N ASN A 351 1.72 -4.45 7.96
CA ASN A 351 2.56 -4.10 6.80
C ASN A 351 2.63 -5.24 5.77
N VAL A 352 1.50 -5.87 5.48
CA VAL A 352 1.38 -6.86 4.41
C VAL A 352 1.32 -6.11 3.08
N GLU A 353 2.26 -6.38 2.19
CA GLU A 353 2.40 -5.63 0.94
C GLU A 353 1.53 -6.19 -0.20
N ASP A 354 1.19 -7.47 -0.12
CA ASP A 354 0.47 -8.19 -1.17
C ASP A 354 -0.74 -8.94 -0.58
N MET A 355 -1.94 -8.61 -1.05
CA MET A 355 -3.19 -9.22 -0.59
C MET A 355 -3.27 -10.72 -0.96
N ARG A 356 -2.59 -11.15 -2.01
CA ARG A 356 -2.55 -12.56 -2.43
C ARG A 356 -2.00 -13.48 -1.35
N ASP A 357 -1.04 -13.00 -0.56
CA ASP A 357 -0.46 -13.77 0.56
C ASP A 357 -1.53 -14.23 1.57
N MET A 358 -2.63 -13.46 1.69
CA MET A 358 -3.73 -13.77 2.61
C MET A 358 -4.66 -14.87 2.09
N VAL A 359 -4.70 -15.12 0.78
CA VAL A 359 -5.69 -16.00 0.14
C VAL A 359 -5.08 -17.23 -0.55
N GLU A 360 -3.79 -17.24 -0.83
CA GLU A 360 -3.10 -18.35 -1.51
C GLU A 360 -2.88 -19.58 -0.62
N GLY A 361 -3.09 -19.45 0.69
CA GLY A 361 -3.01 -20.58 1.64
C GLY A 361 -1.58 -20.99 2.00
N ASP A 362 -0.58 -20.17 1.76
CA ASP A 362 0.79 -20.43 2.16
C ASP A 362 0.93 -20.34 3.70
N VAL A 363 1.25 -21.46 4.32
CA VAL A 363 1.43 -21.52 5.78
C VAL A 363 2.59 -20.66 6.29
N ARG A 364 3.54 -20.30 5.43
CA ARG A 364 4.64 -19.39 5.79
C ARG A 364 4.12 -17.99 6.09
N PHE A 365 3.00 -17.59 5.46
CA PHE A 365 2.32 -16.34 5.77
C PHE A 365 1.67 -16.37 7.16
N THR A 366 0.96 -17.45 7.49
CA THR A 366 0.19 -17.53 8.74
C THR A 366 1.04 -17.81 9.99
N ARG A 367 2.14 -18.55 9.86
CA ARG A 367 3.01 -18.93 10.98
C ARG A 367 3.54 -17.78 11.85
N PRO A 368 4.00 -16.65 11.28
CA PRO A 368 4.49 -15.51 12.06
C PRO A 368 3.43 -14.89 12.98
N PHE A 369 2.15 -15.01 12.64
CA PHE A 369 1.05 -14.50 13.47
C PHE A 369 0.74 -15.38 14.69
N GLY A 370 1.18 -16.64 14.66
CA GLY A 370 1.04 -17.57 15.78
C GLY A 370 -0.42 -17.89 16.13
N MET A 371 -0.63 -18.15 17.42
CA MET A 371 -1.93 -18.43 18.02
C MET A 371 -2.47 -17.21 18.80
N GLU A 372 -1.92 -16.02 18.58
CA GLU A 372 -2.37 -14.84 19.30
C GLU A 372 -3.84 -14.54 19.02
N ILE A 373 -4.57 -14.41 20.11
CA ILE A 373 -5.99 -14.07 20.18
C ILE A 373 -6.10 -12.56 20.35
#